data_8079b4305a5232bf1f043ec6621a270e
#
_entry.id   8079b4305a5232bf1f043ec6621a270e
#
_cell.length_a   1.000
_cell.length_b   1.000
_cell.length_c   1.000
_cell.angle_alpha   90.00
_cell.angle_beta   90.00
_cell.angle_gamma   90.00
#
_symmetry.space_group_name_H-M   'P 1'
#
loop_
_entity.id
_entity.type
_entity.pdbx_description
1 polymer ?
#
loop_
_entity_poly.entity_id
_entity_poly.type
_entity_poly.pdbx_seq_one_letter_code
_entity_poly.pdbx_strand_id
1 'polypeptide(L)'
;MLKAKYFILLICFSFLLKTEAKVTLTSIWGDNMVLQQQTQAPIWGESKPKKKVEITTSWDQKKYTIQADAQGKWSTKVATPVAGGPYNITISDGKKVKLSNVMIGEVWICSGQSNMEMQVEGWGKVKNYEQEKEEANNYPNIRFLLVENAMSPTPVENITVKENGWQVCTSKSVADFSAAGYFFGRDLNKYRNVPIGLIDTSWGGTIIETWTSNEALSTIPSMKKRLEALVGLPASQEGRKKKFEEDVETWKAEVERIDKGCVNGEAIWAAPD
;
A
#
# COMPACT_ATOMS: atom_id res chain seq x y z
N MET A 1 -53.51 46.45 32.98
CA MET A 1 -52.13 46.41 32.53
C MET A 1 -51.79 44.97 32.14
N LEU A 2 -51.86 44.66 30.84
CA LEU A 2 -51.60 43.33 30.30
C LEU A 2 -50.12 43.20 29.98
N LYS A 3 -49.41 42.27 30.59
CA LYS A 3 -48.04 41.93 30.21
C LYS A 3 -48.10 40.83 29.15
N ALA A 4 -47.79 41.18 27.90
CA ALA A 4 -47.61 40.24 26.81
C ALA A 4 -46.26 39.50 26.96
N LYS A 5 -46.31 38.17 27.14
CA LYS A 5 -45.15 37.29 27.10
C LYS A 5 -44.90 36.90 25.62
N TYR A 6 -43.80 37.38 25.07
CA TYR A 6 -43.33 36.92 23.77
C TYR A 6 -42.68 35.55 23.93
N PHE A 7 -43.31 34.55 23.36
CA PHE A 7 -42.78 33.20 23.24
C PHE A 7 -41.94 33.13 21.94
N ILE A 8 -40.64 33.26 22.08
CA ILE A 8 -39.71 33.12 20.93
C ILE A 8 -39.54 31.62 20.70
N LEU A 9 -40.18 31.09 19.65
CA LEU A 9 -40.00 29.73 19.16
C LEU A 9 -38.68 29.67 18.37
N LEU A 10 -37.63 29.21 19.02
CA LEU A 10 -36.32 28.98 18.37
C LEU A 10 -36.42 27.71 17.52
N ILE A 11 -36.74 27.85 16.24
CA ILE A 11 -36.69 26.76 15.27
C ILE A 11 -35.21 26.49 14.98
N CYS A 12 -34.60 25.52 15.67
CA CYS A 12 -33.34 24.94 15.29
C CYS A 12 -33.52 24.19 13.94
N PHE A 13 -33.27 24.87 12.84
CA PHE A 13 -33.18 24.25 11.54
C PHE A 13 -31.85 23.49 11.50
N SER A 14 -31.87 22.24 11.98
CA SER A 14 -30.74 21.32 11.84
C SER A 14 -30.56 21.06 10.35
N PHE A 15 -29.68 21.82 9.71
CA PHE A 15 -29.10 21.45 8.43
C PHE A 15 -28.32 20.15 8.67
N LEU A 16 -29.00 19.03 8.51
CA LEU A 16 -28.36 17.74 8.27
C LEU A 16 -27.60 17.90 6.95
N LEU A 17 -26.34 18.31 7.05
CA LEU A 17 -25.40 18.15 5.95
C LEU A 17 -25.37 16.64 5.67
N LYS A 18 -26.17 16.23 4.68
CA LYS A 18 -26.01 14.90 4.09
C LYS A 18 -24.63 14.87 3.48
N THR A 19 -23.64 14.45 4.25
CA THR A 19 -22.38 14.01 3.68
C THR A 19 -22.73 12.83 2.79
N GLU A 20 -22.86 13.09 1.50
CA GLU A 20 -22.97 12.02 0.51
C GLU A 20 -21.67 11.22 0.60
N ALA A 21 -21.72 10.06 1.24
CA ALA A 21 -20.59 9.17 1.25
C ALA A 21 -20.30 8.76 -0.19
N LYS A 22 -19.09 8.98 -0.61
CA LYS A 22 -18.53 8.54 -1.87
C LYS A 22 -17.92 7.16 -1.63
N VAL A 23 -17.97 6.28 -2.63
CA VAL A 23 -17.20 5.03 -2.62
C VAL A 23 -15.76 5.32 -2.21
N THR A 24 -15.26 4.57 -1.24
CA THR A 24 -13.86 4.58 -0.83
C THR A 24 -13.18 3.33 -1.39
N LEU A 25 -12.05 3.52 -2.02
CA LEU A 25 -11.24 2.45 -2.58
C LEU A 25 -9.99 2.24 -1.71
N THR A 26 -9.50 1.01 -1.67
CA THR A 26 -8.20 0.72 -1.06
C THR A 26 -7.07 1.28 -1.92
N SER A 27 -5.91 1.50 -1.33
CA SER A 27 -4.77 2.20 -1.97
C SER A 27 -4.18 1.48 -3.18
N ILE A 28 -4.52 0.20 -3.37
CA ILE A 28 -4.11 -0.55 -4.57
C ILE A 28 -4.85 -0.10 -5.83
N TRP A 29 -6.03 0.54 -5.67
CA TRP A 29 -6.84 1.04 -6.78
C TRP A 29 -6.55 2.51 -7.02
N GLY A 30 -6.16 2.85 -8.22
CA GLY A 30 -5.85 4.24 -8.56
C GLY A 30 -5.71 4.45 -10.06
N ASP A 31 -5.50 5.71 -10.43
CA ASP A 31 -5.10 6.07 -11.77
C ASP A 31 -3.76 5.38 -12.12
N ASN A 32 -3.52 5.15 -13.38
CA ASN A 32 -2.32 4.50 -13.94
C ASN A 32 -2.14 3.01 -13.57
N MET A 33 -3.04 2.38 -12.84
CA MET A 33 -2.92 0.97 -12.46
C MET A 33 -2.91 0.03 -13.67
N VAL A 34 -2.40 -1.19 -13.44
CA VAL A 34 -2.51 -2.30 -14.38
C VAL A 34 -3.37 -3.39 -13.78
N LEU A 35 -4.29 -3.95 -14.55
CA LEU A 35 -5.04 -5.16 -14.22
C LEU A 35 -4.52 -6.33 -15.03
N GLN A 36 -4.52 -7.53 -14.42
CA GLN A 36 -4.16 -8.77 -15.11
C GLN A 36 -5.10 -9.00 -16.29
N GLN A 37 -4.55 -9.32 -17.46
CA GLN A 37 -5.31 -9.61 -18.67
C GLN A 37 -6.03 -10.96 -18.62
N GLN A 38 -7.07 -11.11 -19.43
CA GLN A 38 -7.80 -12.37 -19.69
C GLN A 38 -8.22 -13.12 -18.42
N THR A 39 -8.71 -12.37 -17.42
CA THR A 39 -9.11 -12.93 -16.14
C THR A 39 -10.39 -12.26 -15.60
N GLN A 40 -10.85 -12.77 -14.47
CA GLN A 40 -11.85 -12.13 -13.63
C GLN A 40 -11.12 -11.37 -12.52
N ALA A 41 -10.70 -10.13 -12.81
CA ALA A 41 -9.96 -9.31 -11.88
C ALA A 41 -10.87 -8.90 -10.70
N PRO A 42 -10.50 -9.22 -9.43
CA PRO A 42 -11.27 -8.76 -8.28
C PRO A 42 -11.16 -7.24 -8.16
N ILE A 43 -12.22 -6.60 -7.69
CA ILE A 43 -12.25 -5.18 -7.32
C ILE A 43 -13.13 -5.03 -6.09
N TRP A 44 -12.69 -4.23 -5.12
CA TRP A 44 -13.37 -4.06 -3.83
C TRP A 44 -13.17 -2.67 -3.25
N GLY A 45 -13.96 -2.37 -2.23
CA GLY A 45 -13.91 -1.10 -1.51
C GLY A 45 -15.04 -0.99 -0.50
N GLU A 46 -15.29 0.22 -0.07
CA GLU A 46 -16.32 0.53 0.91
C GLU A 46 -17.32 1.53 0.36
N SER A 47 -18.54 1.50 0.88
CA SER A 47 -19.64 2.41 0.62
C SER A 47 -20.53 2.47 1.86
N LYS A 48 -21.67 3.16 1.81
CA LYS A 48 -22.68 3.05 2.87
C LYS A 48 -23.23 1.62 2.96
N PRO A 49 -23.52 1.11 4.16
CA PRO A 49 -24.16 -0.19 4.34
C PRO A 49 -25.38 -0.36 3.44
N LYS A 50 -25.49 -1.55 2.82
CA LYS A 50 -26.59 -1.94 1.93
C LYS A 50 -26.76 -1.04 0.69
N LYS A 51 -25.81 -0.16 0.40
CA LYS A 51 -25.86 0.70 -0.77
C LYS A 51 -25.53 -0.12 -2.02
N LYS A 52 -26.24 0.15 -3.10
CA LYS A 52 -25.94 -0.39 -4.43
C LYS A 52 -24.73 0.35 -4.98
N VAL A 53 -23.71 -0.40 -5.42
CA VAL A 53 -22.52 0.08 -6.12
C VAL A 53 -22.57 -0.42 -7.57
N GLU A 54 -22.38 0.47 -8.51
CA GLU A 54 -22.29 0.15 -9.93
C GLU A 54 -20.87 0.42 -10.42
N ILE A 55 -20.30 -0.53 -11.15
CA ILE A 55 -18.98 -0.41 -11.79
C ILE A 55 -19.18 -0.48 -13.29
N THR A 56 -18.62 0.45 -14.02
CA THR A 56 -18.64 0.47 -15.49
C THR A 56 -17.21 0.48 -16.02
N THR A 57 -16.90 -0.45 -16.89
CA THR A 57 -15.60 -0.60 -17.55
C THR A 57 -15.65 -0.01 -18.96
N SER A 58 -14.61 0.75 -19.36
CA SER A 58 -14.64 1.42 -20.67
C SER A 58 -14.27 0.51 -21.84
N TRP A 59 -13.66 -0.65 -21.60
CA TRP A 59 -13.23 -1.56 -22.67
C TRP A 59 -14.37 -2.38 -23.29
N ASP A 60 -15.47 -2.58 -22.54
CA ASP A 60 -16.64 -3.32 -23.03
C ASP A 60 -17.97 -2.65 -22.65
N GLN A 61 -17.94 -1.48 -22.01
CA GLN A 61 -19.10 -0.74 -21.50
C GLN A 61 -19.98 -1.56 -20.53
N LYS A 62 -19.45 -2.66 -20.02
CA LYS A 62 -20.21 -3.56 -19.16
C LYS A 62 -20.42 -2.93 -17.78
N LYS A 63 -21.61 -3.17 -17.24
CA LYS A 63 -22.01 -2.73 -15.90
C LYS A 63 -22.07 -3.92 -14.96
N TYR A 64 -21.38 -3.79 -13.86
CA TYR A 64 -21.40 -4.74 -12.74
C TYR A 64 -22.10 -4.06 -11.58
N THR A 65 -23.05 -4.77 -10.98
CA THR A 65 -23.82 -4.25 -9.84
C THR A 65 -23.62 -5.14 -8.64
N ILE A 66 -23.27 -4.54 -7.50
CA ILE A 66 -23.08 -5.22 -6.23
C ILE A 66 -23.75 -4.40 -5.12
N GLN A 67 -24.22 -5.05 -4.08
CA GLN A 67 -24.70 -4.41 -2.87
C GLN A 67 -23.63 -4.51 -1.78
N ALA A 68 -23.32 -3.37 -1.15
CA ALA A 68 -22.44 -3.35 0.02
C ALA A 68 -23.12 -4.10 1.17
N ASP A 69 -22.35 -4.81 1.97
CA ASP A 69 -22.80 -5.56 3.13
C ASP A 69 -23.27 -4.64 4.31
N ALA A 70 -23.53 -5.24 5.45
CA ALA A 70 -23.97 -4.50 6.65
C ALA A 70 -22.86 -3.61 7.24
N GLN A 71 -21.60 -3.88 6.92
CA GLN A 71 -20.42 -3.12 7.30
C GLN A 71 -20.03 -2.06 6.25
N GLY A 72 -20.70 -2.07 5.08
CA GLY A 72 -20.41 -1.18 3.98
C GLY A 72 -19.35 -1.70 3.01
N LYS A 73 -18.84 -2.91 3.20
CA LYS A 73 -17.86 -3.55 2.31
C LYS A 73 -18.52 -4.12 1.08
N TRP A 74 -17.85 -4.00 -0.05
CA TRP A 74 -18.31 -4.60 -1.30
C TRP A 74 -17.11 -5.17 -2.07
N SER A 75 -17.34 -6.26 -2.78
CA SER A 75 -16.37 -6.83 -3.71
C SER A 75 -17.07 -7.47 -4.90
N THR A 76 -16.43 -7.44 -6.06
CA THR A 76 -16.90 -8.11 -7.26
C THR A 76 -15.71 -8.45 -8.15
N LYS A 77 -15.99 -9.08 -9.30
CA LYS A 77 -14.97 -9.36 -10.30
C LYS A 77 -15.38 -8.72 -11.63
N VAL A 78 -14.42 -8.11 -12.31
CA VAL A 78 -14.59 -7.54 -13.64
C VAL A 78 -13.80 -8.38 -14.65
N ALA A 79 -14.44 -8.72 -15.77
CA ALA A 79 -13.75 -9.45 -16.85
C ALA A 79 -12.77 -8.50 -17.56
N THR A 80 -11.52 -8.90 -17.66
CA THR A 80 -10.49 -8.15 -18.39
C THR A 80 -10.25 -8.79 -19.76
N PRO A 81 -10.16 -7.98 -20.83
CA PRO A 81 -9.84 -8.47 -22.17
C PRO A 81 -8.35 -8.84 -22.31
N VAL A 82 -7.89 -9.08 -23.52
CA VAL A 82 -6.47 -9.11 -23.89
C VAL A 82 -5.80 -7.79 -23.57
N ALA A 83 -4.48 -7.81 -23.39
CA ALA A 83 -3.68 -6.64 -23.05
C ALA A 83 -3.97 -5.43 -23.94
N GLY A 84 -3.98 -4.26 -23.34
CA GLY A 84 -4.25 -3.00 -24.01
C GLY A 84 -4.52 -1.85 -23.07
N GLY A 85 -5.05 -0.78 -23.59
CA GLY A 85 -5.34 0.46 -22.88
C GLY A 85 -4.78 1.69 -23.57
N PRO A 86 -4.93 2.88 -22.98
CA PRO A 86 -5.49 3.11 -21.63
C PRO A 86 -7.02 3.07 -21.58
N TYR A 87 -7.54 2.59 -20.48
CA TYR A 87 -8.96 2.49 -20.19
C TYR A 87 -9.36 3.31 -18.96
N ASN A 88 -10.65 3.33 -18.68
CA ASN A 88 -11.21 3.93 -17.47
C ASN A 88 -12.14 2.92 -16.77
N ILE A 89 -12.21 3.02 -15.44
CA ILE A 89 -13.22 2.35 -14.63
C ILE A 89 -13.99 3.43 -13.87
N THR A 90 -15.31 3.40 -13.97
CA THR A 90 -16.17 4.29 -13.19
C THR A 90 -16.90 3.47 -12.13
N ILE A 91 -16.80 3.88 -10.88
CA ILE A 91 -17.45 3.25 -9.73
C ILE A 91 -18.37 4.27 -9.09
N SER A 92 -19.61 3.88 -8.80
CA SER A 92 -20.62 4.81 -8.29
C SER A 92 -21.57 4.14 -7.31
N ASP A 93 -21.80 4.80 -6.18
CA ASP A 93 -22.89 4.52 -5.25
C ASP A 93 -23.95 5.65 -5.23
N GLY A 94 -23.97 6.45 -6.29
CA GLY A 94 -24.69 7.71 -6.46
C GLY A 94 -23.72 8.86 -6.75
N LYS A 95 -22.50 8.82 -6.23
CA LYS A 95 -21.40 9.72 -6.56
C LYS A 95 -20.29 8.94 -7.28
N LYS A 96 -19.86 9.45 -8.43
CA LYS A 96 -18.87 8.78 -9.29
C LYS A 96 -17.45 8.94 -8.77
N VAL A 97 -16.71 7.84 -8.74
CA VAL A 97 -15.25 7.76 -8.68
C VAL A 97 -14.79 7.25 -10.03
N LYS A 98 -13.84 7.91 -10.65
CA LYS A 98 -13.26 7.49 -11.93
C LYS A 98 -11.80 7.14 -11.71
N LEU A 99 -11.40 5.96 -12.16
CA LEU A 99 -10.02 5.53 -12.30
C LEU A 99 -9.65 5.68 -13.77
N SER A 100 -8.59 6.41 -14.03
CA SER A 100 -8.17 6.80 -15.39
C SER A 100 -6.82 6.19 -15.74
N ASN A 101 -6.53 6.10 -17.03
CA ASN A 101 -5.28 5.58 -17.55
C ASN A 101 -4.97 4.15 -17.06
N VAL A 102 -6.03 3.34 -16.90
CA VAL A 102 -5.93 1.94 -16.50
C VAL A 102 -5.42 1.11 -17.67
N MET A 103 -4.36 0.35 -17.44
CA MET A 103 -3.84 -0.59 -18.44
C MET A 103 -4.29 -2.01 -18.11
N ILE A 104 -4.35 -2.85 -19.12
CA ILE A 104 -4.57 -4.30 -18.97
C ILE A 104 -3.35 -5.00 -19.53
N GLY A 105 -2.73 -5.89 -18.75
CA GLY A 105 -1.48 -6.55 -19.10
C GLY A 105 -1.09 -7.61 -18.07
N GLU A 106 0.18 -7.72 -17.78
CA GLU A 106 0.72 -8.62 -16.76
C GLU A 106 0.95 -7.87 -15.44
N VAL A 107 0.55 -8.47 -14.32
CA VAL A 107 0.78 -7.89 -12.99
C VAL A 107 1.66 -8.82 -12.17
N TRP A 108 2.73 -8.28 -11.61
CA TRP A 108 3.73 -9.02 -10.85
C TRP A 108 3.97 -8.37 -9.48
N ILE A 109 4.15 -9.21 -8.47
CA ILE A 109 4.54 -8.78 -7.11
C ILE A 109 6.04 -9.00 -6.96
N CYS A 110 6.76 -7.93 -6.68
CA CYS A 110 8.18 -7.92 -6.35
C CYS A 110 8.29 -7.98 -4.83
N SER A 111 8.64 -9.15 -4.29
CA SER A 111 8.67 -9.42 -2.86
C SER A 111 9.99 -10.02 -2.45
N GLY A 112 10.42 -9.77 -1.24
CA GLY A 112 11.65 -10.29 -0.66
C GLY A 112 12.39 -9.26 0.19
N GLN A 113 13.67 -9.49 0.37
CA GLN A 113 14.51 -8.60 1.17
C GLN A 113 15.46 -7.74 0.30
N SER A 114 16.62 -7.38 0.82
CA SER A 114 17.55 -6.38 0.27
C SER A 114 17.87 -6.53 -1.23
N ASN A 115 18.02 -7.74 -1.77
CA ASN A 115 18.28 -7.90 -3.22
C ASN A 115 17.07 -7.50 -4.08
N MET A 116 15.86 -7.67 -3.59
CA MET A 116 14.66 -7.20 -4.27
C MET A 116 14.42 -5.71 -4.00
N GLU A 117 14.69 -5.23 -2.78
CA GLU A 117 14.52 -3.83 -2.38
C GLU A 117 15.54 -2.90 -3.03
N MET A 118 16.71 -3.40 -3.43
CA MET A 118 17.77 -2.57 -4.03
C MET A 118 17.22 -1.75 -5.19
N GLN A 119 17.26 -0.44 -5.05
CA GLN A 119 16.71 0.53 -5.99
C GLN A 119 17.65 0.77 -7.19
N VAL A 120 17.09 1.28 -8.28
CA VAL A 120 17.90 1.71 -9.44
C VAL A 120 18.87 2.82 -9.04
N GLU A 121 18.39 3.82 -8.27
CA GLU A 121 19.19 4.92 -7.69
C GLU A 121 18.95 5.04 -6.19
N GLY A 122 19.42 4.11 -5.41
CA GLY A 122 19.25 4.12 -3.96
C GLY A 122 20.58 3.85 -3.24
N TRP A 123 20.47 3.21 -2.09
CA TRP A 123 21.62 2.82 -1.27
C TRP A 123 22.57 1.84 -1.98
N GLY A 124 22.06 1.06 -2.94
CA GLY A 124 22.82 0.09 -3.75
C GLY A 124 22.70 0.41 -5.24
N LYS A 125 23.12 1.59 -5.67
CA LYS A 125 22.97 2.05 -7.06
C LYS A 125 23.37 1.02 -8.11
N VAL A 126 22.53 0.89 -9.14
CA VAL A 126 22.88 0.14 -10.35
C VAL A 126 24.06 0.80 -11.05
N LYS A 127 24.94 0.00 -11.63
CA LYS A 127 26.11 0.49 -12.36
C LYS A 127 25.71 1.41 -13.48
N ASN A 128 25.39 2.10 -14.02
CA ASN A 128 24.90 2.98 -15.07
C ASN A 128 23.49 3.52 -14.77
N TYR A 129 23.16 3.76 -13.50
CA TYR A 129 21.82 4.15 -13.08
C TYR A 129 21.30 5.40 -13.81
N GLU A 130 22.14 6.36 -14.14
CA GLU A 130 21.75 7.57 -14.89
C GLU A 130 21.22 7.22 -16.28
N GLN A 131 21.94 6.36 -17.00
CA GLN A 131 21.51 5.88 -18.32
C GLN A 131 20.23 5.04 -18.23
N GLU A 132 20.13 4.17 -17.21
CA GLU A 132 18.93 3.34 -16.99
C GLU A 132 17.69 4.18 -16.65
N LYS A 133 17.87 5.28 -15.91
CA LYS A 133 16.81 6.24 -15.65
C LYS A 133 16.33 6.94 -16.93
N GLU A 134 17.25 7.41 -17.75
CA GLU A 134 16.87 8.02 -19.04
C GLU A 134 16.15 7.01 -19.95
N GLU A 135 16.65 5.78 -20.02
CA GLU A 135 16.00 4.72 -20.81
C GLU A 135 14.58 4.40 -20.31
N ALA A 136 14.32 4.52 -19.00
CA ALA A 136 13.00 4.25 -18.42
C ALA A 136 11.88 5.08 -19.04
N ASN A 137 12.17 6.28 -19.54
CA ASN A 137 11.19 7.12 -20.22
C ASN A 137 10.62 6.47 -21.52
N ASN A 138 11.31 5.48 -22.07
CA ASN A 138 10.87 4.76 -23.26
C ASN A 138 9.84 3.64 -22.96
N TYR A 139 9.56 3.37 -21.68
CA TYR A 139 8.65 2.29 -21.25
C TYR A 139 7.41 2.79 -20.51
N PRO A 140 6.60 3.71 -21.08
CA PRO A 140 5.43 4.27 -20.40
C PRO A 140 4.33 3.24 -20.12
N ASN A 141 4.42 2.04 -20.68
CA ASN A 141 3.51 0.92 -20.44
C ASN A 141 3.90 0.09 -19.20
N ILE A 142 5.07 0.35 -18.60
CA ILE A 142 5.40 -0.19 -17.29
C ILE A 142 4.85 0.74 -16.22
N ARG A 143 4.28 0.17 -15.17
CA ARG A 143 3.68 0.90 -14.04
C ARG A 143 4.20 0.34 -12.74
N PHE A 144 4.45 1.22 -11.80
CA PHE A 144 5.00 0.93 -10.48
C PHE A 144 4.00 1.25 -9.37
N LEU A 145 3.88 0.35 -8.41
CA LEU A 145 3.24 0.61 -7.13
C LEU A 145 4.22 0.23 -6.02
N LEU A 146 4.62 1.21 -5.22
CA LEU A 146 5.47 0.97 -4.07
C LEU A 146 4.61 0.90 -2.81
N VAL A 147 4.66 -0.21 -2.12
CA VAL A 147 3.99 -0.40 -0.83
C VAL A 147 4.91 0.11 0.28
N GLU A 148 4.37 0.85 1.23
CA GLU A 148 5.11 1.25 2.42
C GLU A 148 5.34 0.05 3.34
N ASN A 149 6.53 0.00 3.93
CA ASN A 149 6.89 -1.04 4.87
C ASN A 149 6.04 -0.93 6.14
N ALA A 150 5.32 -1.99 6.47
CA ALA A 150 4.50 -2.07 7.66
C ALA A 150 4.52 -3.47 8.25
N MET A 151 4.51 -3.55 9.57
CA MET A 151 4.38 -4.81 10.29
C MET A 151 2.94 -4.98 10.77
N SER A 152 2.40 -6.20 10.61
CA SER A 152 1.10 -6.54 11.15
C SER A 152 1.09 -7.99 11.63
N PRO A 153 0.54 -8.29 12.81
CA PRO A 153 0.40 -9.66 13.30
C PRO A 153 -0.69 -10.45 12.56
N THR A 154 -1.53 -9.75 11.82
CA THR A 154 -2.63 -10.34 11.04
C THR A 154 -2.72 -9.68 9.67
N PRO A 155 -3.28 -10.36 8.66
CA PRO A 155 -3.55 -9.75 7.36
C PRO A 155 -4.38 -8.47 7.50
N VAL A 156 -4.02 -7.44 6.74
CA VAL A 156 -4.74 -6.17 6.70
C VAL A 156 -5.53 -6.04 5.39
N GLU A 157 -6.65 -5.33 5.43
CA GLU A 157 -7.51 -5.15 4.25
C GLU A 157 -7.04 -4.03 3.33
N ASN A 158 -6.22 -3.13 3.84
CA ASN A 158 -5.66 -2.02 3.07
C ASN A 158 -4.17 -1.88 3.37
N ILE A 159 -3.44 -1.38 2.39
CA ILE A 159 -2.01 -1.09 2.46
C ILE A 159 -1.80 0.40 2.33
N THR A 160 -0.71 0.92 2.87
CA THR A 160 -0.21 2.26 2.54
C THR A 160 0.74 2.16 1.36
N VAL A 161 0.65 3.12 0.45
CA VAL A 161 1.48 3.17 -0.76
C VAL A 161 2.18 4.51 -0.86
N LYS A 162 3.39 4.49 -1.39
CA LYS A 162 4.18 5.70 -1.65
C LYS A 162 3.64 6.46 -2.88
N GLU A 163 4.05 7.70 -3.02
CA GLU A 163 3.82 8.55 -4.21
C GLU A 163 2.33 8.65 -4.65
N ASN A 164 1.40 8.51 -3.70
CA ASN A 164 -0.05 8.54 -3.95
C ASN A 164 -0.56 7.45 -4.90
N GLY A 165 0.14 6.32 -5.04
CA GLY A 165 -0.31 5.16 -5.81
C GLY A 165 0.53 4.80 -7.02
N TRP A 166 -0.13 4.30 -8.05
CA TRP A 166 0.53 3.82 -9.26
C TRP A 166 1.23 4.91 -10.06
N GLN A 167 2.50 4.69 -10.37
CA GLN A 167 3.32 5.59 -11.15
C GLN A 167 3.56 5.06 -12.57
N VAL A 168 3.53 5.93 -13.57
CA VAL A 168 4.05 5.62 -14.91
C VAL A 168 5.56 5.50 -14.83
N CYS A 169 6.15 4.54 -15.52
CA CYS A 169 7.61 4.40 -15.63
C CYS A 169 8.20 5.65 -16.30
N THR A 170 9.06 6.32 -15.58
CA THR A 170 9.81 7.52 -16.00
C THR A 170 11.16 7.53 -15.33
N SER A 171 12.07 8.39 -15.76
CA SER A 171 13.37 8.60 -15.10
C SER A 171 13.22 8.92 -13.60
N LYS A 172 12.14 9.61 -13.20
CA LYS A 172 11.88 9.92 -11.80
C LYS A 172 11.36 8.70 -11.02
N SER A 173 10.32 8.04 -11.54
CA SER A 173 9.64 6.97 -10.79
C SER A 173 10.45 5.68 -10.70
N VAL A 174 11.35 5.42 -11.67
CA VAL A 174 12.22 4.23 -11.65
C VAL A 174 13.36 4.36 -10.63
N ALA A 175 13.75 5.58 -10.28
CA ALA A 175 14.87 5.84 -9.38
C ALA A 175 14.75 5.09 -8.06
N ASP A 176 13.59 5.21 -7.42
CA ASP A 176 13.27 4.61 -6.12
C ASP A 176 12.66 3.22 -6.21
N PHE A 177 12.50 2.68 -7.41
CA PHE A 177 11.90 1.36 -7.62
C PHE A 177 12.95 0.25 -7.58
N SER A 178 12.51 -0.97 -7.20
CA SER A 178 13.32 -2.20 -7.25
C SER A 178 14.04 -2.35 -8.59
N ALA A 179 15.36 -2.39 -8.58
CA ALA A 179 16.16 -2.63 -9.79
C ALA A 179 15.84 -4.01 -10.40
N ALA A 180 15.78 -5.05 -9.55
CA ALA A 180 15.44 -6.40 -9.99
C ALA A 180 14.05 -6.44 -10.63
N GLY A 181 13.06 -5.82 -9.98
CA GLY A 181 11.71 -5.70 -10.50
C GLY A 181 11.64 -4.93 -11.81
N TYR A 182 12.32 -3.78 -11.88
CA TYR A 182 12.35 -2.98 -13.11
C TYR A 182 12.96 -3.71 -14.31
N PHE A 183 14.15 -4.30 -14.15
CA PHE A 183 14.80 -5.02 -15.26
C PHE A 183 13.97 -6.21 -15.73
N PHE A 184 13.42 -6.99 -14.80
CA PHE A 184 12.49 -8.06 -15.12
C PHE A 184 11.28 -7.53 -15.91
N GLY A 185 10.61 -6.50 -15.41
CA GLY A 185 9.43 -5.92 -16.05
C GLY A 185 9.73 -5.31 -17.41
N ARG A 186 10.89 -4.67 -17.57
CA ARG A 186 11.38 -4.11 -18.84
C ARG A 186 11.60 -5.20 -19.88
N ASP A 187 12.30 -6.26 -19.52
CA ASP A 187 12.58 -7.36 -20.44
C ASP A 187 11.27 -8.10 -20.81
N LEU A 188 10.37 -8.28 -19.86
CA LEU A 188 9.06 -8.85 -20.11
C LEU A 188 8.22 -7.96 -21.04
N ASN A 189 8.21 -6.64 -20.83
CA ASN A 189 7.53 -5.68 -21.71
C ASN A 189 8.08 -5.72 -23.13
N LYS A 190 9.43 -5.75 -23.29
CA LYS A 190 10.08 -5.87 -24.61
C LYS A 190 9.68 -7.19 -25.30
N TYR A 191 9.72 -8.30 -24.57
CA TYR A 191 9.47 -9.62 -25.14
C TYR A 191 7.98 -9.86 -25.46
N ARG A 192 7.07 -9.49 -24.56
CA ARG A 192 5.63 -9.75 -24.70
C ARG A 192 4.87 -8.63 -25.40
N ASN A 193 5.44 -7.44 -25.43
CA ASN A 193 4.80 -6.21 -25.96
C ASN A 193 3.42 -5.94 -25.31
N VAL A 194 3.34 -6.13 -24.00
CA VAL A 194 2.12 -5.89 -23.20
C VAL A 194 2.44 -4.94 -22.03
N PRO A 195 1.46 -4.19 -21.51
CA PRO A 195 1.62 -3.41 -20.30
C PRO A 195 2.04 -4.29 -19.11
N ILE A 196 2.92 -3.77 -18.27
CA ILE A 196 3.44 -4.47 -17.08
C ILE A 196 3.17 -3.63 -15.84
N GLY A 197 2.46 -4.21 -14.87
CA GLY A 197 2.30 -3.65 -13.53
C GLY A 197 3.21 -4.36 -12.54
N LEU A 198 4.02 -3.59 -11.83
CA LEU A 198 4.95 -4.08 -10.82
C LEU A 198 4.56 -3.52 -9.46
N ILE A 199 4.30 -4.40 -8.51
CA ILE A 199 3.95 -4.05 -7.13
C ILE A 199 5.15 -4.43 -6.26
N ASP A 200 5.88 -3.45 -5.74
CA ASP A 200 7.01 -3.68 -4.85
C ASP A 200 6.55 -3.67 -3.39
N THR A 201 6.77 -4.80 -2.72
CA THR A 201 6.49 -5.02 -1.29
C THR A 201 7.74 -5.42 -0.53
N SER A 202 8.93 -5.28 -1.13
CA SER A 202 10.21 -5.74 -0.57
C SER A 202 10.60 -4.97 0.69
N TRP A 203 11.34 -5.64 1.59
CA TRP A 203 11.87 -5.05 2.81
C TRP A 203 13.19 -5.71 3.24
N GLY A 204 14.29 -4.98 3.15
CA GLY A 204 15.61 -5.45 3.52
C GLY A 204 15.73 -5.84 4.99
N GLY A 205 16.59 -6.83 5.27
CA GLY A 205 16.78 -7.32 6.63
C GLY A 205 15.70 -8.29 7.15
N THR A 206 14.65 -8.55 6.36
CA THR A 206 13.59 -9.50 6.74
C THR A 206 14.02 -10.96 6.51
N ILE A 207 13.46 -11.88 7.30
CA ILE A 207 13.65 -13.31 7.15
C ILE A 207 12.48 -13.94 6.40
N ILE A 208 12.69 -15.11 5.79
CA ILE A 208 11.68 -15.74 4.92
C ILE A 208 10.35 -16.04 5.65
N GLU A 209 10.42 -16.29 6.95
CA GLU A 209 9.24 -16.57 7.76
C GLU A 209 8.27 -15.38 7.81
N THR A 210 8.76 -14.14 7.70
CA THR A 210 7.89 -12.94 7.69
C THR A 210 7.07 -12.80 6.39
N TRP A 211 7.45 -13.54 5.35
CA TRP A 211 6.79 -13.60 4.06
C TRP A 211 5.94 -14.85 3.86
N THR A 212 5.87 -15.71 4.89
CA THR A 212 5.16 -16.99 4.83
C THR A 212 3.97 -16.96 5.79
N SER A 213 2.81 -17.43 5.34
CA SER A 213 1.62 -17.45 6.19
C SER A 213 1.75 -18.41 7.37
N ASN A 214 1.03 -18.13 8.46
CA ASN A 214 1.00 -19.00 9.64
C ASN A 214 0.54 -20.42 9.27
N GLU A 215 -0.41 -20.56 8.34
CA GLU A 215 -0.90 -21.85 7.89
C GLU A 215 0.24 -22.66 7.24
N ALA A 216 1.00 -22.03 6.35
CA ALA A 216 2.13 -22.70 5.69
C ALA A 216 3.26 -23.00 6.68
N LEU A 217 3.64 -22.07 7.56
CA LEU A 217 4.68 -22.31 8.57
C LEU A 217 4.29 -23.40 9.55
N SER A 218 3.03 -23.52 9.93
CA SER A 218 2.56 -24.53 10.89
C SER A 218 2.66 -25.96 10.37
N THR A 219 2.83 -26.15 9.05
CA THR A 219 3.09 -27.47 8.47
C THR A 219 4.52 -27.96 8.71
N ILE A 220 5.43 -27.08 9.11
CA ILE A 220 6.84 -27.37 9.39
C ILE A 220 7.01 -27.59 10.90
N PRO A 221 7.36 -28.80 11.39
CA PRO A 221 7.39 -29.10 12.83
C PRO A 221 8.26 -28.14 13.67
N SER A 222 9.42 -27.74 13.16
CA SER A 222 10.30 -26.78 13.83
C SER A 222 9.70 -25.38 13.94
N MET A 223 8.92 -24.95 12.96
CA MET A 223 8.26 -23.65 12.95
C MET A 223 7.02 -23.63 13.83
N LYS A 224 6.28 -24.74 13.91
CA LYS A 224 5.09 -24.85 14.78
C LYS A 224 5.39 -24.45 16.22
N LYS A 225 6.45 -25.01 16.82
CA LYS A 225 6.87 -24.69 18.18
C LYS A 225 7.23 -23.20 18.33
N ARG A 226 7.85 -22.62 17.32
CA ARG A 226 8.22 -21.20 17.30
C ARG A 226 6.98 -20.31 17.21
N LEU A 227 6.00 -20.66 16.38
CA LEU A 227 4.72 -19.96 16.27
C LEU A 227 3.93 -20.00 17.59
N GLU A 228 3.86 -21.17 18.24
CA GLU A 228 3.22 -21.32 19.55
C GLU A 228 3.86 -20.40 20.61
N ALA A 229 5.18 -20.25 20.59
CA ALA A 229 5.88 -19.32 21.46
C ALA A 229 5.56 -17.84 21.16
N LEU A 230 5.22 -17.49 19.91
CA LEU A 230 4.84 -16.14 19.52
C LEU A 230 3.44 -15.74 20.00
N VAL A 231 2.53 -16.69 20.17
CA VAL A 231 1.16 -16.42 20.65
C VAL A 231 1.13 -15.76 22.03
N GLY A 232 2.12 -16.08 22.89
CA GLY A 232 2.25 -15.47 24.23
C GLY A 232 2.98 -14.12 24.28
N LEU A 233 3.54 -13.66 23.15
CA LEU A 233 4.37 -12.45 23.10
C LEU A 233 3.66 -11.10 23.38
N PRO A 234 2.37 -10.88 23.06
CA PRO A 234 1.74 -9.58 23.31
C PRO A 234 1.84 -9.12 24.76
N ALA A 235 1.60 -10.04 25.71
CA ALA A 235 1.70 -9.74 27.14
C ALA A 235 3.15 -9.50 27.62
N SER A 236 4.15 -10.12 26.96
CA SER A 236 5.57 -9.93 27.29
C SER A 236 6.21 -8.76 26.57
N GLN A 237 5.63 -8.28 25.46
CA GLN A 237 6.16 -7.13 24.70
C GLN A 237 6.04 -5.82 25.46
N GLU A 238 4.97 -5.62 26.22
CA GLU A 238 4.80 -4.38 26.99
C GLU A 238 5.85 -4.29 28.10
N GLY A 239 6.14 -5.41 28.77
CA GLY A 239 7.23 -5.50 29.74
C GLY A 239 8.62 -5.31 29.11
N ARG A 240 8.84 -5.84 27.90
CA ARG A 240 10.09 -5.66 27.17
C ARG A 240 10.26 -4.22 26.67
N LYS A 241 9.19 -3.61 26.18
CA LYS A 241 9.18 -2.21 25.73
C LYS A 241 9.52 -1.31 26.91
N LYS A 242 8.86 -1.49 28.05
CA LYS A 242 9.16 -0.73 29.28
C LYS A 242 10.62 -0.90 29.72
N LYS A 243 11.11 -2.15 29.74
CA LYS A 243 12.49 -2.42 30.06
C LYS A 243 13.46 -1.76 29.09
N PHE A 244 13.18 -1.82 27.78
CA PHE A 244 13.99 -1.16 26.76
C PHE A 244 14.02 0.37 26.96
N GLU A 245 12.89 0.99 27.26
CA GLU A 245 12.79 2.42 27.55
C GLU A 245 13.62 2.78 28.80
N GLU A 246 13.56 1.96 29.86
CA GLU A 246 14.38 2.11 31.07
C GLU A 246 15.88 1.94 30.76
N ASP A 247 16.25 0.95 29.96
CA ASP A 247 17.63 0.67 29.55
C ASP A 247 18.19 1.82 28.68
N VAL A 248 17.36 2.40 27.77
CA VAL A 248 17.73 3.57 26.96
C VAL A 248 17.97 4.81 27.83
N GLU A 249 17.12 5.08 28.80
CA GLU A 249 17.32 6.22 29.71
C GLU A 249 18.57 6.03 30.57
N THR A 250 18.83 4.82 31.05
CA THR A 250 20.06 4.48 31.77
C THR A 250 21.30 4.67 30.90
N TRP A 251 21.24 4.23 29.64
CA TRP A 251 22.32 4.41 28.68
C TRP A 251 22.56 5.89 28.37
N LYS A 252 21.52 6.69 28.16
CA LYS A 252 21.65 8.14 27.95
C LYS A 252 22.33 8.83 29.12
N ALA A 253 21.91 8.52 30.35
CA ALA A 253 22.53 9.07 31.55
C ALA A 253 24.01 8.68 31.69
N GLU A 254 24.37 7.47 31.31
CA GLU A 254 25.76 7.01 31.33
C GLU A 254 26.61 7.68 30.25
N VAL A 255 26.04 7.85 29.02
CA VAL A 255 26.70 8.60 27.93
C VAL A 255 26.94 10.05 28.36
N GLU A 256 25.94 10.72 28.96
CA GLU A 256 26.08 12.06 29.45
C GLU A 256 27.17 12.19 30.56
N ARG A 257 27.29 11.18 31.40
CA ARG A 257 28.31 11.10 32.43
C ARG A 257 29.73 10.96 31.87
N ILE A 258 29.87 10.12 30.81
CA ILE A 258 31.20 9.79 30.23
C ILE A 258 31.61 10.81 29.18
N ASP A 259 30.67 11.26 28.37
CA ASP A 259 30.93 12.13 27.22
C ASP A 259 29.87 13.24 27.09
N LYS A 260 30.10 14.35 27.76
CA LYS A 260 29.24 15.51 27.69
C LYS A 260 29.13 16.14 26.29
N GLY A 261 30.13 15.92 25.45
CA GLY A 261 30.10 16.40 24.06
C GLY A 261 29.12 15.62 23.19
N CYS A 262 28.91 14.33 23.44
CA CYS A 262 27.95 13.50 22.72
C CYS A 262 26.52 14.02 22.87
N VAL A 263 26.14 14.47 24.06
CA VAL A 263 24.82 15.04 24.35
C VAL A 263 24.61 16.37 23.60
N ASN A 264 25.66 17.12 23.35
CA ASN A 264 25.64 18.40 22.65
C ASN A 264 25.83 18.24 21.11
N GLY A 265 25.95 17.02 20.59
CA GLY A 265 26.18 16.76 19.19
C GLY A 265 27.61 17.05 18.71
N GLU A 266 28.54 17.26 19.62
CA GLU A 266 29.94 17.59 19.34
C GLU A 266 30.88 16.38 19.36
N ALA A 267 30.47 15.28 20.01
CA ALA A 267 31.30 14.11 20.14
C ALA A 267 30.95 13.02 19.15
N ILE A 268 31.97 12.46 18.62
CA ILE A 268 31.91 11.37 17.69
C ILE A 268 32.32 10.08 18.43
N TRP A 269 31.35 9.20 18.70
CA TRP A 269 31.55 7.79 18.97
C TRP A 269 32.38 7.38 20.22
N ALA A 270 31.74 7.27 21.32
CA ALA A 270 32.05 6.24 22.29
C ALA A 270 30.73 5.56 22.68
N ALA A 271 30.20 4.69 21.82
CA ALA A 271 29.20 3.74 22.29
C ALA A 271 29.92 2.79 23.27
N PRO A 272 29.46 2.67 24.52
CA PRO A 272 29.96 1.61 25.39
C PRO A 272 29.65 0.25 24.77
N ASP A 273 30.58 -0.69 24.86
CA ASP A 273 30.41 -2.07 24.49
C ASP A 273 29.23 -2.73 25.23
#